data_b6fb8f815dc6ff6407ce361756485e72
#
_entry.id   b6fb8f815dc6ff6407ce361756485e72
#
_cell.length_a   1.000
_cell.length_b   1.000
_cell.length_c   1.000
_cell.angle_alpha   90.00
_cell.angle_beta   90.00
_cell.angle_gamma   90.00
#
_symmetry.space_group_name_H-M   'P 1'
#
loop_
_entity.id
_entity.type
_entity.pdbx_description
1 polymer ?
#
loop_
_entity_poly.entity_id
_entity_poly.type
_entity_poly.pdbx_seq_one_letter_code
_entity_poly.pdbx_strand_id
1 'polypeptide(L)'
;MTEPLINDQRKAELLSRQVRHIDITSFDARPIIDQMDGMSFTSRDLARATRIYNQMLEDKDCSIFLVIAGSTSAGGCMDLYAELVRSNMVDGIVATGASIV
;
A
#
# COMPACT_ATOMS: atom_id res chain seq x y z
N MET A 1 -29.45 -32.49 9.71
CA MET A 1 -28.56 -31.42 10.24
C MET A 1 -27.37 -31.32 9.33
N THR A 2 -27.18 -30.16 8.75
CA THR A 2 -26.02 -29.94 7.86
C THR A 2 -24.81 -29.65 8.72
N GLU A 3 -23.73 -30.38 8.46
CA GLU A 3 -22.43 -30.07 9.07
C GLU A 3 -21.94 -28.73 8.57
N PRO A 4 -21.27 -27.93 9.41
CA PRO A 4 -20.67 -26.69 8.94
C PRO A 4 -19.60 -27.00 7.89
N LEU A 5 -19.52 -26.17 6.84
CA LEU A 5 -18.53 -26.30 5.79
C LEU A 5 -17.10 -26.23 6.32
N ILE A 6 -16.91 -25.52 7.44
CA ILE A 6 -15.62 -25.34 8.10
C ILE A 6 -15.79 -25.77 9.55
N ASN A 7 -15.02 -26.76 10.00
CA ASN A 7 -14.99 -27.17 11.39
C ASN A 7 -14.10 -26.23 12.22
N ASP A 8 -14.16 -26.36 13.55
CA ASP A 8 -13.42 -25.48 14.47
C ASP A 8 -11.90 -25.53 14.23
N GLN A 9 -11.37 -26.72 13.95
CA GLN A 9 -9.94 -26.89 13.67
C GLN A 9 -9.54 -26.17 12.38
N ARG A 10 -10.33 -26.32 11.32
CA ARG A 10 -10.10 -25.66 10.05
C ARG A 10 -10.22 -24.15 10.19
N LYS A 11 -11.20 -23.70 10.95
CA LYS A 11 -11.37 -22.28 11.25
C LYS A 11 -10.16 -21.71 11.99
N ALA A 12 -9.64 -22.43 12.99
CA ALA A 12 -8.46 -22.01 13.71
C ALA A 12 -7.23 -21.92 12.79
N GLU A 13 -7.06 -22.88 11.88
CA GLU A 13 -5.98 -22.83 10.89
C GLU A 13 -6.08 -21.61 9.97
N LEU A 14 -7.28 -21.32 9.47
CA LEU A 14 -7.50 -20.18 8.58
C LEU A 14 -7.29 -18.84 9.29
N LEU A 15 -7.61 -18.76 10.59
CA LEU A 15 -7.45 -17.55 11.40
C LEU A 15 -6.05 -17.44 12.02
N SER A 16 -5.21 -18.45 11.90
CA SER A 16 -3.85 -18.43 12.48
C SER A 16 -2.91 -17.48 11.78
N ARG A 17 -3.18 -17.16 10.52
CA ARG A 17 -2.39 -16.21 9.73
C ARG A 17 -3.07 -14.84 9.74
N GLN A 18 -2.53 -13.93 10.53
CA GLN A 18 -2.94 -12.53 10.49
C GLN A 18 -2.22 -11.80 9.36
N VAL A 19 -2.91 -10.84 8.77
CA VAL A 19 -2.30 -9.95 7.79
C VAL A 19 -1.30 -9.06 8.52
N ARG A 20 -0.09 -9.01 8.00
CA ARG A 20 0.94 -8.08 8.48
C ARG A 20 0.97 -6.87 7.58
N HIS A 21 0.98 -5.69 8.17
CA HIS A 21 1.08 -4.46 7.43
C HIS A 21 2.55 -4.17 7.11
N ILE A 22 2.79 -3.69 5.89
CA ILE A 22 4.14 -3.31 5.50
C ILE A 22 4.60 -2.09 6.28
N ASP A 23 5.83 -2.17 6.79
CA ASP A 23 6.50 -1.04 7.43
C ASP A 23 7.58 -0.50 6.49
N ILE A 24 7.25 0.56 5.77
CA ILE A 24 8.16 1.17 4.79
C ILE A 24 9.30 1.94 5.45
N THR A 25 9.27 2.14 6.76
CA THR A 25 10.35 2.80 7.49
C THR A 25 11.47 1.84 7.89
N SER A 26 11.24 0.52 7.76
CA SER A 26 12.18 -0.53 8.20
C SER A 26 13.19 -0.93 7.13
N PHE A 27 13.04 -0.45 5.89
CA PHE A 27 13.93 -0.81 4.79
C PHE A 27 14.05 0.34 3.79
N ASP A 28 15.04 0.24 2.89
CA ASP A 28 15.25 1.18 1.80
C ASP A 28 15.11 0.46 0.47
N ALA A 29 14.05 0.79 -0.29
CA ALA A 29 13.78 0.21 -1.59
C ALA A 29 14.41 0.98 -2.76
N ARG A 30 15.06 2.12 -2.52
CA ARG A 30 15.62 2.96 -3.59
C ARG A 30 16.56 2.21 -4.52
N PRO A 31 17.47 1.36 -4.05
CA PRO A 31 18.35 0.62 -4.97
C PRO A 31 17.58 -0.31 -5.91
N ILE A 32 16.47 -0.89 -5.45
CA ILE A 32 15.63 -1.77 -6.27
C ILE A 32 14.90 -0.94 -7.33
N ILE A 33 14.30 0.16 -6.94
CA ILE A 33 13.55 1.05 -7.83
C ILE A 33 14.49 1.64 -8.91
N ASP A 34 15.69 2.05 -8.52
CA ASP A 34 16.66 2.61 -9.46
C ASP A 34 17.05 1.59 -10.54
N GLN A 35 17.20 0.32 -10.17
CA GLN A 35 17.48 -0.72 -11.15
C GLN A 35 16.29 -1.01 -12.05
N MET A 36 15.06 -0.86 -11.54
CA MET A 36 13.85 -1.03 -12.35
C MET A 36 13.77 -0.01 -13.50
N ASP A 37 14.39 1.14 -13.35
CA ASP A 37 14.44 2.15 -14.42
C ASP A 37 15.15 1.64 -15.69
N GLY A 38 16.10 0.73 -15.54
CA GLY A 38 16.78 0.08 -16.65
C GLY A 38 16.05 -1.12 -17.24
N MET A 39 14.94 -1.51 -16.67
CA MET A 39 14.12 -2.64 -17.13
C MET A 39 13.08 -2.18 -18.15
N SER A 40 12.20 -3.10 -18.55
CA SER A 40 11.09 -2.84 -19.45
C SER A 40 9.76 -3.10 -18.76
N PHE A 41 8.65 -2.85 -19.46
CA PHE A 41 7.30 -3.10 -19.01
C PHE A 41 6.95 -2.33 -17.73
N THR A 42 6.16 -2.95 -16.86
CA THR A 42 5.65 -2.31 -15.63
C THR A 42 6.74 -1.94 -14.64
N SER A 43 7.88 -2.63 -14.65
CA SER A 43 8.99 -2.30 -13.77
C SER A 43 9.55 -0.90 -14.06
N ARG A 44 9.72 -0.59 -15.35
CA ARG A 44 10.14 0.76 -15.76
C ARG A 44 9.08 1.80 -15.43
N ASP A 45 7.81 1.44 -15.63
CA ASP A 45 6.70 2.34 -15.32
C ASP A 45 6.63 2.66 -13.82
N LEU A 46 6.90 1.68 -12.97
CA LEU A 46 6.95 1.89 -11.53
C LEU A 46 8.07 2.87 -11.15
N ALA A 47 9.26 2.69 -11.71
CA ALA A 47 10.38 3.60 -11.47
C ALA A 47 10.05 5.02 -11.94
N ARG A 48 9.40 5.15 -13.11
CA ARG A 48 8.96 6.44 -13.64
C ARG A 48 7.92 7.10 -12.73
N ALA A 49 6.96 6.33 -12.26
CA ALA A 49 5.93 6.84 -11.34
C ALA A 49 6.56 7.35 -10.04
N THR A 50 7.55 6.66 -9.53
CA THR A 50 8.29 7.07 -8.33
C THR A 50 8.99 8.40 -8.54
N ARG A 51 9.63 8.60 -9.69
CA ARG A 51 10.26 9.88 -10.02
C ARG A 51 9.26 11.02 -10.12
N ILE A 52 8.10 10.76 -10.75
CA ILE A 52 7.04 11.76 -10.88
C ILE A 52 6.53 12.16 -9.49
N TYR A 53 6.28 11.17 -8.62
CA TYR A 53 5.84 11.45 -7.26
C TYR A 53 6.86 12.28 -6.48
N ASN A 54 8.14 11.96 -6.64
CA ASN A 54 9.20 12.75 -6.01
C ASN A 54 9.21 14.20 -6.49
N GLN A 55 8.99 14.43 -7.78
CA GLN A 55 8.86 15.79 -8.34
C GLN A 55 7.65 16.52 -7.77
N MET A 56 6.52 15.82 -7.59
CA MET A 56 5.33 16.39 -6.96
C MET A 56 5.60 16.81 -5.52
N LEU A 57 6.34 16.00 -4.77
CA LEU A 57 6.72 16.32 -3.39
C LEU A 57 7.62 17.55 -3.29
N GLU A 58 8.46 17.78 -4.28
CA GLU A 58 9.38 18.92 -4.33
C GLU A 58 8.69 20.22 -4.78
N ASP A 59 7.55 20.11 -5.45
CA ASP A 59 6.80 21.25 -5.97
C ASP A 59 5.86 21.81 -4.89
N LYS A 60 6.15 23.01 -4.42
CA LYS A 60 5.37 23.67 -3.35
C LYS A 60 3.95 24.00 -3.77
N ASP A 61 3.69 24.11 -5.06
CA ASP A 61 2.37 24.47 -5.60
C ASP A 61 1.56 23.24 -6.01
N CYS A 62 2.08 22.03 -5.78
CA CYS A 62 1.41 20.79 -6.12
C CYS A 62 0.63 20.25 -4.93
N SER A 63 -0.68 20.04 -5.12
CA SER A 63 -1.51 19.30 -4.17
C SER A 63 -1.52 17.82 -4.55
N ILE A 64 -1.32 16.95 -3.58
CA ILE A 64 -1.23 15.50 -3.78
C ILE A 64 -2.40 14.82 -3.11
N PHE A 65 -3.20 14.09 -3.90
CA PHE A 65 -4.31 13.30 -3.41
C PHE A 65 -4.02 11.82 -3.60
N LEU A 66 -4.13 11.06 -2.52
CA LEU A 66 -4.03 9.61 -2.56
C LEU A 66 -5.42 9.02 -2.74
N VAL A 67 -5.61 8.28 -3.81
CA VAL A 67 -6.88 7.59 -4.10
C VAL A 67 -6.71 6.11 -3.76
N ILE A 68 -7.51 5.62 -2.84
CA ILE A 68 -7.42 4.26 -2.30
C ILE A 68 -8.66 3.46 -2.65
N ALA A 69 -8.47 2.28 -3.21
CA ALA A 69 -9.54 1.34 -3.54
C ALA A 69 -9.08 -0.10 -3.29
N GLY A 70 -10.01 -1.05 -3.39
CA GLY A 70 -9.69 -2.47 -3.33
C GLY A 70 -9.37 -3.01 -1.94
N SER A 71 -9.77 -2.32 -0.87
CA SER A 71 -9.53 -2.75 0.52
C SER A 71 -8.05 -2.98 0.85
N THR A 72 -7.16 -2.27 0.18
CA THR A 72 -5.72 -2.43 0.36
C THR A 72 -5.23 -2.07 1.75
N SER A 73 -5.96 -1.21 2.47
CA SER A 73 -5.68 -0.91 3.87
C SER A 73 -5.76 -2.17 4.75
N ALA A 74 -6.83 -2.95 4.60
CA ALA A 74 -6.99 -4.23 5.32
C ALA A 74 -6.02 -5.30 4.79
N GLY A 75 -5.62 -5.19 3.53
CA GLY A 75 -4.70 -6.13 2.88
C GLY A 75 -3.23 -5.98 3.26
N GLY A 76 -2.88 -4.99 4.07
CA GLY A 76 -1.52 -4.83 4.56
C GLY A 76 -0.88 -3.46 4.32
N CYS A 77 -1.61 -2.50 3.75
CA CYS A 77 -1.09 -1.18 3.41
C CYS A 77 -1.50 -0.06 4.38
N MET A 78 -2.21 -0.37 5.48
CA MET A 78 -2.70 0.65 6.39
C MET A 78 -1.57 1.49 6.98
N ASP A 79 -0.50 0.85 7.43
CA ASP A 79 0.63 1.55 8.04
C ASP A 79 1.39 2.39 7.01
N LEU A 80 1.42 1.96 5.76
CA LEU A 80 1.97 2.76 4.66
C LEU A 80 1.16 4.05 4.47
N TYR A 81 -0.17 3.95 4.43
CA TYR A 81 -1.02 5.12 4.28
C TYR A 81 -0.89 6.08 5.47
N ALA A 82 -0.84 5.53 6.69
CA ALA A 82 -0.63 6.33 7.89
C ALA A 82 0.72 7.09 7.85
N GLU A 83 1.77 6.43 7.36
CA GLU A 83 3.09 7.05 7.23
C GLU A 83 3.10 8.18 6.20
N LEU A 84 2.42 7.99 5.06
CA LEU A 84 2.30 9.05 4.06
C LEU A 84 1.63 10.31 4.63
N VAL A 85 0.59 10.12 5.44
CA VAL A 85 -0.10 11.23 6.11
C VAL A 85 0.81 11.86 7.17
N ARG A 86 1.43 11.04 8.00
CA ARG A 86 2.29 11.50 9.10
C ARG A 86 3.49 12.29 8.60
N SER A 87 4.06 11.85 7.49
CA SER A 87 5.22 12.48 6.86
C SER A 87 4.87 13.64 5.93
N ASN A 88 3.60 14.04 5.90
CA ASN A 88 3.11 15.13 5.06
C ASN A 88 3.39 14.92 3.57
N MET A 89 3.27 13.69 3.11
CA MET A 89 3.52 13.31 1.72
C MET A 89 2.26 13.33 0.86
N VAL A 90 1.08 13.50 1.47
CA VAL A 90 -0.21 13.67 0.78
C VAL A 90 -0.99 14.80 1.44
N ASP A 91 -1.80 15.50 0.65
CA ASP A 91 -2.63 16.61 1.11
C ASP A 91 -4.07 16.17 1.37
N GLY A 92 -4.51 15.12 0.73
CA GLY A 92 -5.84 14.59 0.92
C GLY A 92 -5.93 13.12 0.52
N ILE A 93 -6.96 12.46 1.02
CA ILE A 93 -7.23 11.05 0.72
C ILE A 93 -8.66 10.93 0.23
N VAL A 94 -8.84 10.23 -0.88
CA VAL A 94 -10.13 9.81 -1.41
C VAL A 94 -10.15 8.29 -1.36
N ALA A 95 -11.06 7.71 -0.59
CA ALA A 95 -11.08 6.28 -0.36
C ALA A 95 -12.49 5.69 -0.48
N THR A 96 -12.56 4.43 -0.87
CA THR A 96 -13.80 3.67 -0.79
C THR A 96 -14.12 3.33 0.66
N GLY A 97 -15.40 3.08 0.98
CA GLY A 97 -15.80 2.71 2.34
C GLY A 97 -15.07 1.47 2.86
N ALA A 98 -14.81 0.49 1.98
CA ALA A 98 -14.08 -0.73 2.35
C ALA A 98 -12.64 -0.48 2.79
N SER A 99 -12.05 0.65 2.38
CA SER A 99 -10.67 1.00 2.73
C SER A 99 -10.55 1.77 4.03
N ILE A 100 -11.64 2.29 4.57
CA ILE A 100 -11.65 3.13 5.78
C ILE A 100 -12.46 2.55 6.95
N VAL A 101 -13.13 1.44 6.73
CA VAL A 101 -13.94 0.77 7.77
C VAL A 101 -13.15 -0.32 8.46
#